data_ff4ee3b4c93bdd828e269063685529c9
#
_entry.id   ff4ee3b4c93bdd828e269063685529c9
#
_cell.length_a   1.000
_cell.length_b   1.000
_cell.length_c   1.000
_cell.angle_alpha   90.00
_cell.angle_beta   90.00
_cell.angle_gamma   90.00
#
_symmetry.space_group_name_H-M   'P 1'
#
loop_
_entity.id
_entity.type
_entity.pdbx_description
1 polymer ?
#
loop_
_entity_poly.entity_id
_entity_poly.type
_entity_poly.pdbx_seq_one_letter_code
_entity_poly.pdbx_strand_id
1 'polypeptide(L)'
;MYVLITRQLEQSKKFSSVLEKHNIKNFILPVISIKYLKLKNVDIKRIEKSDFIIFTSQNSVASLMKTLSKKDFVGKNIAAIGGATKKILGDYKIKVNISPEENFTSESLLKEIKRNKIINKKIIIIKGVGGRDHLHKRLSIDNMVFEDVESYERRLPDNLNDFHSFTFKGITHICITSIDILNNFKKTSDILDFDILKNIIFVSGNQRIATAVKKSFPTNKILISLNPTNEEMLNTILN
;
A
#
# COMPACT_ATOMS: atom_id res chain seq x y z
N MET A 1 -25.32 0.79 -10.51
CA MET A 1 -23.89 0.98 -10.24
C MET A 1 -23.19 -0.38 -10.16
N TYR A 2 -22.05 -0.55 -10.82
CA TYR A 2 -21.24 -1.77 -10.80
C TYR A 2 -19.78 -1.38 -10.71
N VAL A 3 -19.11 -1.74 -9.62
CA VAL A 3 -17.78 -1.26 -9.24
C VAL A 3 -16.73 -2.33 -9.48
N LEU A 4 -15.67 -2.02 -10.24
CA LEU A 4 -14.48 -2.84 -10.39
C LEU A 4 -13.44 -2.48 -9.33
N ILE A 5 -13.02 -3.45 -8.53
CA ILE A 5 -12.03 -3.30 -7.46
C ILE A 5 -10.70 -3.89 -7.93
N THR A 6 -9.67 -3.07 -8.08
CA THR A 6 -8.38 -3.45 -8.68
C THR A 6 -7.22 -3.59 -7.67
N ARG A 7 -7.52 -3.48 -6.38
CA ARG A 7 -6.55 -3.57 -5.29
C ARG A 7 -6.00 -4.99 -5.13
N GLN A 8 -4.96 -5.13 -4.27
CA GLN A 8 -4.54 -6.43 -3.76
C GLN A 8 -5.73 -7.24 -3.23
N LEU A 9 -5.76 -8.55 -3.46
CA LEU A 9 -6.92 -9.43 -3.21
C LEU A 9 -7.52 -9.26 -1.81
N GLU A 10 -6.72 -9.30 -0.75
CA GLU A 10 -7.22 -9.18 0.62
C GLU A 10 -7.84 -7.81 0.93
N GLN A 11 -7.30 -6.74 0.34
CA GLN A 11 -7.89 -5.41 0.45
C GLN A 11 -9.18 -5.31 -0.37
N SER A 12 -9.21 -5.94 -1.53
CA SER A 12 -10.38 -5.98 -2.42
C SER A 12 -11.54 -6.71 -1.75
N LYS A 13 -11.31 -7.86 -1.13
CA LYS A 13 -12.34 -8.61 -0.37
C LYS A 13 -12.96 -7.77 0.74
N LYS A 14 -12.12 -7.04 1.51
CA LYS A 14 -12.60 -6.15 2.57
C LYS A 14 -13.46 -5.01 2.02
N PHE A 15 -13.10 -4.47 0.88
CA PHE A 15 -13.87 -3.39 0.24
C PHE A 15 -15.14 -3.93 -0.43
N SER A 16 -15.08 -5.09 -1.07
CA SER A 16 -16.24 -5.80 -1.60
C SER A 16 -17.33 -5.97 -0.53
N SER A 17 -16.95 -6.51 0.64
CA SER A 17 -17.89 -6.68 1.75
C SER A 17 -18.52 -5.35 2.23
N VAL A 18 -17.81 -4.23 2.11
CA VAL A 18 -18.38 -2.90 2.42
C VAL A 18 -19.40 -2.50 1.35
N LEU A 19 -19.07 -2.67 0.07
CA LEU A 19 -19.97 -2.34 -1.05
C LEU A 19 -21.25 -3.22 -1.03
N GLU A 20 -21.11 -4.51 -0.73
CA GLU A 20 -22.22 -5.46 -0.62
C GLU A 20 -23.23 -5.06 0.47
N LYS A 21 -22.74 -4.58 1.63
CA LYS A 21 -23.60 -4.06 2.71
C LYS A 21 -24.44 -2.85 2.28
N HIS A 22 -24.01 -2.15 1.24
CA HIS A 22 -24.74 -1.01 0.66
C HIS A 22 -25.46 -1.37 -0.65
N ASN A 23 -25.64 -2.68 -0.93
CA ASN A 23 -26.29 -3.19 -2.15
C ASN A 23 -25.62 -2.71 -3.44
N ILE A 24 -24.30 -2.44 -3.42
CA ILE A 24 -23.52 -2.05 -4.59
C ILE A 24 -22.90 -3.26 -5.23
N LYS A 25 -23.31 -3.55 -6.47
CA LYS A 25 -22.73 -4.63 -7.27
C LYS A 25 -21.25 -4.34 -7.50
N ASN A 26 -20.39 -5.32 -7.28
CA ASN A 26 -18.96 -5.17 -7.46
C ASN A 26 -18.30 -6.44 -8.01
N PHE A 27 -17.10 -6.27 -8.56
CA PHE A 27 -16.26 -7.36 -9.03
C PHE A 27 -14.82 -7.13 -8.59
N ILE A 28 -14.16 -8.16 -8.11
CA ILE A 28 -12.77 -8.12 -7.68
C ILE A 28 -11.88 -8.61 -8.82
N LEU A 29 -11.08 -7.70 -9.37
CA LEU A 29 -10.09 -8.00 -10.41
C LEU A 29 -8.73 -7.39 -10.02
N PRO A 30 -7.94 -8.04 -9.17
CA PRO A 30 -6.68 -7.48 -8.69
C PRO A 30 -5.70 -7.32 -9.85
N VAL A 31 -5.14 -6.12 -10.01
CA VAL A 31 -4.04 -5.85 -10.94
C VAL A 31 -2.69 -5.75 -10.23
N ILE A 32 -2.66 -6.07 -8.94
CA ILE A 32 -1.45 -6.06 -8.11
C ILE A 32 -1.47 -7.24 -7.15
N SER A 33 -0.37 -7.96 -7.09
CA SER A 33 -0.11 -9.01 -6.10
C SER A 33 1.11 -8.67 -5.26
N ILE A 34 1.19 -9.26 -4.08
CA ILE A 34 2.32 -9.14 -3.17
C ILE A 34 3.03 -10.49 -3.09
N LYS A 35 4.28 -10.51 -3.52
CA LYS A 35 5.16 -11.63 -3.29
C LYS A 35 6.04 -11.34 -2.09
N TYR A 36 5.89 -12.12 -1.04
CA TYR A 36 6.78 -12.04 0.11
C TYR A 36 8.14 -12.66 -0.23
N LEU A 37 9.21 -11.96 0.09
CA LEU A 37 10.57 -12.43 -0.13
C LEU A 37 11.04 -13.23 1.07
N LYS A 38 11.81 -14.27 0.81
CA LYS A 38 12.48 -15.02 1.87
C LYS A 38 13.60 -14.14 2.43
N LEU A 39 13.59 -13.91 3.74
CA LEU A 39 14.66 -13.19 4.42
C LEU A 39 15.98 -13.96 4.28
N LYS A 40 17.03 -13.25 3.94
CA LYS A 40 18.39 -13.78 3.93
C LYS A 40 18.94 -13.83 5.35
N ASN A 41 19.84 -14.75 5.64
CA ASN A 41 20.47 -14.83 6.97
C ASN A 41 21.17 -13.53 7.38
N VAL A 42 21.72 -12.78 6.40
CA VAL A 42 22.35 -11.49 6.66
C VAL A 42 21.30 -10.46 7.13
N ASP A 43 20.10 -10.47 6.56
CA ASP A 43 19.03 -9.54 6.93
C ASP A 43 18.48 -9.86 8.33
N ILE A 44 18.35 -11.15 8.66
CA ILE A 44 17.96 -11.57 10.01
C ILE A 44 18.98 -11.07 11.04
N LYS A 45 20.29 -11.28 10.80
CA LYS A 45 21.35 -10.78 11.67
C LYS A 45 21.36 -9.25 11.80
N ARG A 46 21.04 -8.50 10.72
CA ARG A 46 20.92 -7.04 10.75
C ARG A 46 19.74 -6.62 11.64
N ILE A 47 18.59 -7.28 11.50
CA ILE A 47 17.39 -7.04 12.32
C ILE A 47 17.70 -7.34 13.79
N GLU A 48 18.36 -8.46 14.09
CA GLU A 48 18.77 -8.82 15.44
C GLU A 48 19.65 -7.75 16.10
N LYS A 49 20.62 -7.21 15.34
CA LYS A 49 21.58 -6.21 15.82
C LYS A 49 21.07 -4.77 15.79
N SER A 50 19.84 -4.55 15.30
CA SER A 50 19.26 -3.21 15.22
C SER A 50 18.71 -2.74 16.57
N ASP A 51 18.76 -1.43 16.78
CA ASP A 51 18.12 -0.76 17.92
C ASP A 51 16.71 -0.28 17.58
N PHE A 52 16.49 0.02 16.29
CA PHE A 52 15.30 0.70 15.82
C PHE A 52 14.84 0.10 14.48
N ILE A 53 13.57 -0.24 14.38
CA ILE A 53 12.99 -0.85 13.17
C ILE A 53 11.83 -0.01 12.69
N ILE A 54 11.86 0.38 11.42
CA ILE A 54 10.80 1.14 10.75
C ILE A 54 10.03 0.22 9.79
N PHE A 55 8.74 0.03 10.04
CA PHE A 55 7.84 -0.67 9.12
C PHE A 55 7.14 0.33 8.21
N THR A 56 7.36 0.21 6.91
CA THR A 56 6.81 1.15 5.93
C THR A 56 5.39 0.81 5.46
N SER A 57 4.91 -0.41 5.74
CA SER A 57 3.60 -0.89 5.29
C SER A 57 3.13 -2.14 6.05
N GLN A 58 1.84 -2.46 5.94
CA GLN A 58 1.29 -3.73 6.42
C GLN A 58 2.00 -4.95 5.82
N ASN A 59 2.36 -4.88 4.53
CA ASN A 59 3.04 -5.97 3.84
C ASN A 59 4.45 -6.21 4.38
N SER A 60 5.14 -5.17 4.82
CA SER A 60 6.45 -5.31 5.46
C SER A 60 6.35 -6.06 6.80
N VAL A 61 5.31 -5.81 7.58
CA VAL A 61 5.04 -6.57 8.81
C VAL A 61 4.68 -8.02 8.48
N ALA A 62 3.68 -8.23 7.63
CA ALA A 62 3.22 -9.57 7.25
C ALA A 62 4.34 -10.44 6.67
N SER A 63 5.27 -9.83 5.94
CA SER A 63 6.44 -10.53 5.39
C SER A 63 7.39 -11.01 6.48
N LEU A 64 7.78 -10.13 7.40
CA LEU A 64 8.69 -10.48 8.47
C LEU A 64 8.11 -11.55 9.39
N MET A 65 6.83 -11.45 9.72
CA MET A 65 6.14 -12.39 10.60
C MET A 65 5.96 -13.80 10.01
N LYS A 66 6.37 -14.02 8.77
CA LYS A 66 6.51 -15.37 8.20
C LYS A 66 7.78 -16.10 8.67
N THR A 67 8.79 -15.37 9.10
CA THR A 67 10.10 -15.90 9.48
C THR A 67 10.44 -15.56 10.93
N LEU A 68 10.05 -14.39 11.41
CA LEU A 68 10.32 -13.88 12.75
C LEU A 68 9.07 -13.96 13.63
N SER A 69 9.28 -13.89 14.93
CA SER A 69 8.24 -13.91 15.95
C SER A 69 8.30 -12.64 16.82
N LYS A 70 7.30 -12.43 17.66
CA LYS A 70 7.31 -11.31 18.64
C LYS A 70 8.60 -11.23 19.45
N LYS A 71 9.22 -12.36 19.77
CA LYS A 71 10.43 -12.44 20.60
C LYS A 71 11.61 -11.70 19.97
N ASP A 72 11.69 -11.69 18.62
CA ASP A 72 12.78 -11.07 17.86
C ASP A 72 12.73 -9.52 17.90
N PHE A 73 11.64 -8.96 18.42
CA PHE A 73 11.42 -7.52 18.56
C PHE A 73 11.52 -7.02 20.00
N VAL A 74 11.81 -7.92 20.96
CA VAL A 74 11.96 -7.53 22.38
C VAL A 74 13.18 -6.60 22.53
N GLY A 75 13.01 -5.52 23.27
CA GLY A 75 14.06 -4.52 23.52
C GLY A 75 14.32 -3.56 22.35
N LYS A 76 13.62 -3.68 21.23
CA LYS A 76 13.77 -2.80 20.05
C LYS A 76 12.73 -1.69 20.04
N ASN A 77 13.11 -0.53 19.51
CA ASN A 77 12.16 0.55 19.23
C ASN A 77 11.51 0.30 17.87
N ILE A 78 10.20 0.29 17.82
CA ILE A 78 9.43 0.00 16.62
C ILE A 78 8.69 1.24 16.15
N ALA A 79 8.84 1.58 14.88
CA ALA A 79 8.09 2.65 14.22
C ALA A 79 7.20 2.11 13.09
N ALA A 80 6.04 2.73 12.93
CA ALA A 80 5.11 2.46 11.84
C ALA A 80 4.74 3.76 11.13
N ILE A 81 4.84 3.79 9.80
CA ILE A 81 4.49 4.99 9.02
C ILE A 81 2.99 5.27 9.09
N GLY A 82 2.15 4.23 9.07
CA GLY A 82 0.70 4.41 8.97
C GLY A 82 -0.10 3.66 10.03
N GLY A 83 -1.32 4.16 10.32
CA GLY A 83 -2.22 3.57 11.31
C GLY A 83 -2.55 2.09 11.02
N ALA A 84 -2.71 1.72 9.75
CA ALA A 84 -2.92 0.33 9.36
C ALA A 84 -1.71 -0.57 9.64
N THR A 85 -0.49 -0.04 9.50
CA THR A 85 0.76 -0.74 9.88
C THR A 85 0.88 -0.88 11.39
N LYS A 86 0.53 0.17 12.13
CA LYS A 86 0.47 0.15 13.61
C LYS A 86 -0.54 -0.91 14.09
N LYS A 87 -1.71 -0.98 13.45
CA LYS A 87 -2.74 -1.96 13.81
C LYS A 87 -2.25 -3.40 13.64
N ILE A 88 -1.68 -3.75 12.48
CA ILE A 88 -1.21 -5.13 12.24
C ILE A 88 -0.05 -5.51 13.18
N LEU A 89 0.84 -4.58 13.53
CA LEU A 89 1.87 -4.82 14.56
C LEU A 89 1.22 -5.15 15.91
N GLY A 90 0.16 -4.42 16.29
CA GLY A 90 -0.63 -4.68 17.48
C GLY A 90 -1.29 -6.07 17.47
N ASP A 91 -1.82 -6.51 16.33
CA ASP A 91 -2.40 -7.86 16.17
C ASP A 91 -1.35 -8.96 16.45
N TYR A 92 -0.08 -8.71 16.09
CA TYR A 92 1.07 -9.58 16.46
C TYR A 92 1.61 -9.32 17.87
N LYS A 93 0.95 -8.48 18.69
CA LYS A 93 1.36 -8.10 20.03
C LYS A 93 2.75 -7.44 20.08
N ILE A 94 3.12 -6.71 19.03
CA ILE A 94 4.35 -5.92 18.93
C ILE A 94 3.98 -4.46 19.25
N LYS A 95 4.58 -3.91 20.31
CA LYS A 95 4.36 -2.52 20.73
C LYS A 95 5.02 -1.57 19.73
N VAL A 96 4.26 -0.62 19.20
CA VAL A 96 4.77 0.48 18.38
C VAL A 96 5.12 1.66 19.27
N ASN A 97 6.37 2.11 19.24
CA ASN A 97 6.88 3.23 20.04
C ASN A 97 6.64 4.57 19.36
N ILE A 98 6.78 4.61 18.00
CA ILE A 98 6.67 5.83 17.21
C ILE A 98 5.75 5.59 16.01
N SER A 99 4.75 6.46 15.88
CA SER A 99 3.87 6.48 14.69
C SER A 99 3.29 7.89 14.57
N PRO A 100 3.20 8.46 13.36
CA PRO A 100 2.45 9.69 13.17
C PRO A 100 1.00 9.54 13.63
N GLU A 101 0.45 10.56 14.25
CA GLU A 101 -0.97 10.60 14.65
C GLU A 101 -1.84 11.01 13.47
N GLU A 102 -1.35 11.96 12.68
CA GLU A 102 -1.99 12.47 11.48
C GLU A 102 -1.01 12.44 10.31
N ASN A 103 -1.54 12.51 9.07
CA ASN A 103 -0.75 12.57 7.85
C ASN A 103 0.31 11.45 7.77
N PHE A 104 -0.12 10.22 7.64
CA PHE A 104 0.70 9.00 7.60
C PHE A 104 1.71 8.98 6.44
N THR A 105 2.70 9.85 6.54
CA THR A 105 3.78 10.02 5.54
C THR A 105 5.15 9.78 6.16
N SER A 106 6.14 9.59 5.30
CA SER A 106 7.54 9.48 5.73
C SER A 106 8.02 10.73 6.45
N GLU A 107 7.55 11.91 6.00
CA GLU A 107 7.88 13.21 6.57
C GLU A 107 7.36 13.35 8.01
N SER A 108 6.11 12.94 8.22
CA SER A 108 5.51 12.98 9.56
C SER A 108 6.21 12.01 10.51
N LEU A 109 6.57 10.80 10.03
CA LEU A 109 7.35 9.86 10.83
C LEU A 109 8.71 10.43 11.22
N LEU A 110 9.41 11.10 10.30
CA LEU A 110 10.71 11.72 10.57
C LEU A 110 10.62 12.84 11.60
N LYS A 111 9.54 13.63 11.59
CA LYS A 111 9.30 14.63 12.64
C LYS A 111 9.20 13.96 14.03
N GLU A 112 8.47 12.85 14.10
CA GLU A 112 8.34 12.10 15.37
C GLU A 112 9.67 11.45 15.81
N ILE A 113 10.46 10.91 14.88
CA ILE A 113 11.80 10.36 15.16
C ILE A 113 12.71 11.45 15.76
N LYS A 114 12.71 12.64 15.16
CA LYS A 114 13.49 13.80 15.66
C LYS A 114 13.01 14.27 17.04
N ARG A 115 11.69 14.40 17.21
CA ARG A 115 11.08 14.78 18.48
C ARG A 115 11.49 13.84 19.63
N ASN A 116 11.58 12.54 19.33
CA ASN A 116 11.98 11.51 20.27
C ASN A 116 13.51 11.37 20.43
N LYS A 117 14.30 12.27 19.81
CA LYS A 117 15.78 12.31 19.91
C LYS A 117 16.43 10.94 19.62
N ILE A 118 15.96 10.24 18.60
CA ILE A 118 16.56 8.96 18.16
C ILE A 118 17.87 9.28 17.44
N ILE A 119 18.97 9.25 18.18
CA ILE A 119 20.33 9.56 17.72
C ILE A 119 21.23 8.35 17.98
N ASN A 120 22.24 8.14 17.11
CA ASN A 120 23.25 7.09 17.26
C ASN A 120 22.65 5.67 17.39
N LYS A 121 21.52 5.41 16.72
CA LYS A 121 20.85 4.11 16.67
C LYS A 121 21.08 3.42 15.33
N LYS A 122 21.23 2.10 15.36
CA LYS A 122 21.20 1.26 14.16
C LYS A 122 19.76 1.09 13.72
N ILE A 123 19.41 1.74 12.61
CA ILE A 123 18.05 1.76 12.08
C ILE A 123 17.93 0.75 10.94
N ILE A 124 16.93 -0.11 11.01
CA ILE A 124 16.53 -0.96 9.90
C ILE A 124 15.19 -0.50 9.35
N ILE A 125 15.12 -0.34 8.03
CA ILE A 125 13.88 0.00 7.33
C ILE A 125 13.36 -1.24 6.60
N ILE A 126 12.21 -1.74 7.02
CA ILE A 126 11.55 -2.87 6.38
C ILE A 126 10.59 -2.34 5.32
N LYS A 127 10.89 -2.65 4.05
CA LYS A 127 10.20 -2.06 2.89
C LYS A 127 9.92 -3.08 1.80
N GLY A 128 9.13 -2.67 0.81
CA GLY A 128 9.00 -3.38 -0.46
C GLY A 128 10.09 -2.97 -1.44
N VAL A 129 10.41 -3.84 -2.38
CA VAL A 129 11.31 -3.54 -3.51
C VAL A 129 10.85 -2.29 -4.23
N GLY A 130 11.78 -1.41 -4.57
CA GLY A 130 11.51 -0.18 -5.33
C GLY A 130 10.63 0.85 -4.62
N GLY A 131 10.56 0.83 -3.28
CA GLY A 131 9.82 1.82 -2.49
C GLY A 131 10.37 3.24 -2.67
N ARG A 132 9.58 4.25 -2.25
CA ARG A 132 9.99 5.66 -2.38
C ARG A 132 11.24 5.95 -1.58
N ASP A 133 12.20 6.66 -2.18
CA ASP A 133 13.47 7.06 -1.54
C ASP A 133 13.35 8.27 -0.59
N HIS A 134 12.13 8.77 -0.34
CA HIS A 134 11.93 9.97 0.48
C HIS A 134 12.44 9.81 1.91
N LEU A 135 12.17 8.65 2.52
CA LEU A 135 12.66 8.33 3.85
C LEU A 135 14.20 8.27 3.88
N HIS A 136 14.80 7.63 2.88
CA HIS A 136 16.25 7.50 2.74
C HIS A 136 16.95 8.85 2.56
N LYS A 137 16.48 9.65 1.61
CA LYS A 137 17.06 10.98 1.36
C LYS A 137 17.10 11.83 2.63
N ARG A 138 16.03 11.75 3.43
CA ARG A 138 15.94 12.57 4.65
C ARG A 138 16.78 12.03 5.80
N LEU A 139 16.79 10.73 6.03
CA LEU A 139 17.67 10.11 7.04
C LEU A 139 19.14 10.35 6.73
N SER A 140 19.53 10.32 5.45
CA SER A 140 20.90 10.65 5.01
C SER A 140 21.28 12.10 5.30
N ILE A 141 20.34 13.06 5.11
CA ILE A 141 20.58 14.48 5.45
C ILE A 141 20.79 14.65 6.96
N ASP A 142 20.10 13.86 7.77
CA ASP A 142 20.21 13.91 9.22
C ASP A 142 21.39 13.06 9.77
N ASN A 143 22.28 12.57 8.91
CA ASN A 143 23.44 11.72 9.24
C ASN A 143 23.09 10.46 10.06
N MET A 144 21.88 9.94 9.90
CA MET A 144 21.46 8.69 10.57
C MET A 144 21.98 7.48 9.80
N VAL A 145 22.54 6.53 10.52
CA VAL A 145 22.97 5.24 9.93
C VAL A 145 21.76 4.32 9.84
N PHE A 146 21.41 3.93 8.62
CA PHE A 146 20.30 3.01 8.36
C PHE A 146 20.62 2.02 7.26
N GLU A 147 19.96 0.88 7.32
CA GLU A 147 20.02 -0.17 6.30
C GLU A 147 18.62 -0.60 5.92
N ASP A 148 18.45 -1.04 4.67
CA ASP A 148 17.19 -1.56 4.16
C ASP A 148 17.12 -3.07 4.24
N VAL A 149 15.91 -3.56 4.51
CA VAL A 149 15.53 -4.95 4.28
C VAL A 149 14.31 -4.95 3.36
N GLU A 150 14.53 -5.36 2.13
CA GLU A 150 13.46 -5.58 1.17
C GLU A 150 12.79 -6.92 1.46
N SER A 151 11.55 -6.87 1.93
CA SER A 151 10.83 -8.01 2.46
C SER A 151 9.68 -8.49 1.58
N TYR A 152 9.26 -7.69 0.60
CA TYR A 152 8.23 -8.05 -0.37
C TYR A 152 8.38 -7.26 -1.67
N GLU A 153 7.83 -7.78 -2.74
CA GLU A 153 7.69 -7.06 -4.01
C GLU A 153 6.22 -6.93 -4.42
N ARG A 154 5.93 -5.83 -5.13
CA ARG A 154 4.66 -5.63 -5.82
C ARG A 154 4.84 -6.02 -7.26
N ARG A 155 3.95 -6.87 -7.78
CA ARG A 155 3.99 -7.34 -9.16
C ARG A 155 2.59 -7.49 -9.73
N LEU A 156 2.50 -7.70 -11.02
CA LEU A 156 1.27 -8.17 -11.64
C LEU A 156 0.90 -9.55 -11.03
N PRO A 157 -0.38 -9.88 -10.90
CA PRO A 157 -0.79 -11.23 -10.57
C PRO A 157 -0.24 -12.25 -11.57
N ASP A 158 0.12 -13.44 -11.10
CA ASP A 158 0.64 -14.50 -11.99
C ASP A 158 -0.42 -15.01 -12.96
N ASN A 159 -1.70 -14.98 -12.53
CA ASN A 159 -2.82 -15.39 -13.36
C ASN A 159 -3.54 -14.16 -13.93
N LEU A 160 -3.17 -13.74 -15.13
CA LEU A 160 -3.86 -12.69 -15.88
C LEU A 160 -5.02 -13.25 -16.75
N ASN A 161 -5.25 -14.57 -16.73
CA ASN A 161 -6.32 -15.17 -17.52
C ASN A 161 -7.69 -14.63 -17.13
N ASP A 162 -7.89 -14.35 -15.83
CA ASP A 162 -9.11 -13.71 -15.33
C ASP A 162 -9.32 -12.32 -15.94
N PHE A 163 -8.23 -11.58 -16.23
CA PHE A 163 -8.29 -10.28 -16.88
C PHE A 163 -8.62 -10.39 -18.37
N HIS A 164 -8.03 -11.35 -19.07
CA HIS A 164 -8.29 -11.58 -20.50
C HIS A 164 -9.72 -12.10 -20.76
N SER A 165 -10.26 -12.88 -19.85
CA SER A 165 -11.64 -13.40 -19.93
C SER A 165 -12.68 -12.43 -19.37
N PHE A 166 -12.25 -11.39 -18.62
CA PHE A 166 -13.16 -10.46 -17.99
C PHE A 166 -13.81 -9.53 -19.00
N THR A 167 -15.12 -9.46 -18.96
CA THR A 167 -15.88 -8.49 -19.75
C THR A 167 -16.22 -7.27 -18.90
N PHE A 168 -15.88 -6.08 -19.39
CA PHE A 168 -16.23 -4.80 -18.75
C PHE A 168 -17.72 -4.43 -18.92
N LYS A 169 -18.53 -5.30 -19.53
CA LYS A 169 -19.94 -5.05 -19.74
C LYS A 169 -20.67 -4.77 -18.43
N GLY A 170 -21.27 -3.59 -18.37
CA GLY A 170 -22.02 -3.13 -17.21
C GLY A 170 -21.18 -2.51 -16.10
N ILE A 171 -19.85 -2.56 -16.14
CA ILE A 171 -18.99 -1.82 -15.21
C ILE A 171 -19.21 -0.32 -15.42
N THR A 172 -19.48 0.38 -14.33
CA THR A 172 -19.70 1.83 -14.31
C THR A 172 -18.56 2.58 -13.61
N HIS A 173 -17.87 1.93 -12.66
CA HIS A 173 -16.81 2.55 -11.87
C HIS A 173 -15.59 1.63 -11.75
N ILE A 174 -14.39 2.22 -11.80
CA ILE A 174 -13.12 1.52 -11.56
C ILE A 174 -12.36 2.23 -10.46
N CYS A 175 -12.00 1.49 -9.40
CA CYS A 175 -11.26 2.02 -8.25
C CYS A 175 -9.75 1.95 -8.47
N ILE A 176 -9.06 3.11 -8.50
CA ILE A 176 -7.60 3.22 -8.62
C ILE A 176 -7.04 3.88 -7.36
N THR A 177 -6.34 3.12 -6.51
CA THR A 177 -5.90 3.58 -5.19
C THR A 177 -4.40 3.75 -5.04
N SER A 178 -3.61 3.48 -6.10
CA SER A 178 -2.18 3.79 -6.15
C SER A 178 -1.70 3.96 -7.59
N ILE A 179 -0.52 4.58 -7.74
CA ILE A 179 0.14 4.70 -9.06
C ILE A 179 0.54 3.33 -9.60
N ASP A 180 0.98 2.40 -8.74
CA ASP A 180 1.31 1.03 -9.16
C ASP A 180 0.08 0.31 -9.74
N ILE A 181 -1.09 0.48 -9.10
CA ILE A 181 -2.35 -0.06 -9.60
C ILE A 181 -2.71 0.58 -10.96
N LEU A 182 -2.58 1.90 -11.11
CA LEU A 182 -2.82 2.57 -12.38
C LEU A 182 -1.92 2.02 -13.50
N ASN A 183 -0.62 1.94 -13.23
CA ASN A 183 0.35 1.45 -14.20
C ASN A 183 0.10 -0.01 -14.59
N ASN A 184 -0.24 -0.84 -13.63
CA ASN A 184 -0.57 -2.24 -13.87
C ASN A 184 -1.91 -2.37 -14.61
N PHE A 185 -2.92 -1.59 -14.22
CA PHE A 185 -4.21 -1.56 -14.92
C PHE A 185 -4.02 -1.17 -16.39
N LYS A 186 -3.20 -0.16 -16.69
CA LYS A 186 -2.87 0.21 -18.07
C LYS A 186 -2.24 -0.94 -18.83
N LYS A 187 -1.21 -1.59 -18.29
CA LYS A 187 -0.55 -2.73 -18.93
C LYS A 187 -1.51 -3.87 -19.23
N THR A 188 -2.49 -4.10 -18.37
CA THR A 188 -3.50 -5.13 -18.57
C THR A 188 -4.62 -4.65 -19.52
N SER A 189 -4.90 -3.35 -19.54
CA SER A 189 -5.93 -2.75 -20.42
C SER A 189 -5.44 -2.42 -21.83
N ASP A 190 -4.13 -2.41 -22.09
CA ASP A 190 -3.58 -2.26 -23.45
C ASP A 190 -4.04 -3.37 -24.42
N ILE A 191 -4.60 -4.45 -23.85
CA ILE A 191 -5.22 -5.56 -24.60
C ILE A 191 -6.72 -5.32 -24.86
N LEU A 192 -7.29 -4.28 -24.21
CA LEU A 192 -8.70 -3.95 -24.30
C LEU A 192 -8.93 -2.82 -25.29
N ASP A 193 -10.06 -2.89 -25.97
CA ASP A 193 -10.55 -1.77 -26.77
C ASP A 193 -10.83 -0.56 -25.85
N PHE A 194 -10.13 0.55 -26.08
CA PHE A 194 -10.28 1.79 -25.32
C PHE A 194 -11.72 2.32 -25.32
N ASP A 195 -12.52 1.98 -26.34
CA ASP A 195 -13.91 2.41 -26.44
C ASP A 195 -14.76 1.85 -25.29
N ILE A 196 -14.42 0.69 -24.77
CA ILE A 196 -15.11 0.08 -23.63
C ILE A 196 -14.94 0.93 -22.34
N LEU A 197 -13.84 1.66 -22.23
CA LEU A 197 -13.54 2.46 -21.04
C LEU A 197 -14.09 3.89 -21.10
N LYS A 198 -14.55 4.38 -22.26
CA LYS A 198 -14.95 5.79 -22.46
C LYS A 198 -15.99 6.31 -21.46
N ASN A 199 -16.95 5.49 -21.10
CA ASN A 199 -18.05 5.89 -20.21
C ASN A 199 -17.83 5.49 -18.75
N ILE A 200 -16.69 4.90 -18.40
CA ILE A 200 -16.38 4.46 -17.06
C ILE A 200 -15.91 5.65 -16.21
N ILE A 201 -16.39 5.70 -14.98
CA ILE A 201 -15.97 6.66 -13.98
C ILE A 201 -14.80 6.05 -13.20
N PHE A 202 -13.68 6.75 -13.11
CA PHE A 202 -12.59 6.35 -12.25
C PHE A 202 -12.77 6.93 -10.84
N VAL A 203 -12.58 6.10 -9.82
CA VAL A 203 -12.60 6.51 -8.42
C VAL A 203 -11.17 6.44 -7.89
N SER A 204 -10.59 7.61 -7.65
CA SER A 204 -9.19 7.76 -7.24
C SER A 204 -9.05 7.87 -5.73
N GLY A 205 -8.05 7.20 -5.16
CA GLY A 205 -7.79 7.21 -3.72
C GLY A 205 -7.26 8.53 -3.15
N ASN A 206 -6.87 9.51 -3.99
CA ASN A 206 -6.50 10.88 -3.63
C ASN A 206 -6.23 11.73 -4.88
N GLN A 207 -6.02 13.06 -4.68
CA GLN A 207 -5.75 14.02 -5.75
C GLN A 207 -4.54 13.65 -6.63
N ARG A 208 -3.43 13.20 -6.05
CA ARG A 208 -2.21 12.82 -6.80
C ARG A 208 -2.48 11.67 -7.78
N ILE A 209 -3.26 10.68 -7.35
CA ILE A 209 -3.63 9.53 -8.19
C ILE A 209 -4.61 10.01 -9.27
N ALA A 210 -5.58 10.87 -8.94
CA ALA A 210 -6.52 11.45 -9.89
C ALA A 210 -5.81 12.18 -11.03
N THR A 211 -4.79 12.98 -10.72
CA THR A 211 -3.97 13.67 -11.74
C THR A 211 -3.29 12.67 -12.68
N ALA A 212 -2.78 11.56 -12.17
CA ALA A 212 -2.16 10.52 -13.00
C ALA A 212 -3.20 9.76 -13.85
N VAL A 213 -4.38 9.46 -13.27
CA VAL A 213 -5.51 8.85 -14.01
C VAL A 213 -5.95 9.77 -15.15
N LYS A 214 -6.07 11.09 -14.90
CA LYS A 214 -6.48 12.08 -15.93
C LYS A 214 -5.50 12.14 -17.09
N LYS A 215 -4.20 12.00 -16.82
CA LYS A 215 -3.20 11.90 -17.91
C LYS A 215 -3.37 10.65 -18.77
N SER A 216 -3.81 9.53 -18.17
CA SER A 216 -3.94 8.26 -18.87
C SER A 216 -5.30 8.10 -19.56
N PHE A 217 -6.34 8.69 -18.97
CA PHE A 217 -7.73 8.60 -19.41
C PHE A 217 -8.35 10.02 -19.45
N PRO A 218 -7.98 10.86 -20.42
CA PRO A 218 -8.30 12.30 -20.42
C PRO A 218 -9.78 12.60 -20.58
N THR A 219 -10.56 11.71 -21.19
CA THR A 219 -12.01 11.92 -21.45
C THR A 219 -12.88 11.45 -20.28
N ASN A 220 -12.37 10.57 -19.42
CA ASN A 220 -13.17 9.97 -18.35
C ASN A 220 -13.46 10.92 -17.20
N LYS A 221 -14.63 10.75 -16.57
CA LYS A 221 -14.96 11.36 -15.29
C LYS A 221 -14.12 10.71 -14.18
N ILE A 222 -13.64 11.52 -13.23
CA ILE A 222 -12.85 11.04 -12.11
C ILE A 222 -13.48 11.59 -10.83
N LEU A 223 -13.83 10.68 -9.92
CA LEU A 223 -14.21 10.99 -8.55
C LEU A 223 -12.94 10.90 -7.67
N ILE A 224 -12.79 11.82 -6.74
CA ILE A 224 -11.57 11.96 -5.94
C ILE A 224 -11.92 11.76 -4.47
N SER A 225 -11.42 10.68 -3.91
CA SER A 225 -11.52 10.40 -2.48
C SER A 225 -10.49 11.20 -1.69
N LEU A 226 -10.80 11.55 -0.45
CA LEU A 226 -9.86 12.21 0.47
C LEU A 226 -8.65 11.32 0.78
N ASN A 227 -8.91 10.02 0.91
CA ASN A 227 -7.90 9.00 1.14
C ASN A 227 -8.37 7.62 0.63
N PRO A 228 -7.50 6.61 0.47
CA PRO A 228 -7.87 5.32 -0.07
C PRO A 228 -8.45 4.34 0.97
N THR A 229 -9.04 4.80 2.06
CA THR A 229 -9.77 3.93 3.00
C THR A 229 -11.05 3.41 2.37
N ASN A 230 -11.57 2.27 2.86
CA ASN A 230 -12.80 1.70 2.31
C ASN A 230 -14.00 2.64 2.53
N GLU A 231 -14.06 3.30 3.67
CA GLU A 231 -15.12 4.24 4.04
C GLU A 231 -15.14 5.44 3.10
N GLU A 232 -13.99 6.11 2.92
CA GLU A 232 -13.88 7.28 2.05
C GLU A 232 -14.10 6.96 0.57
N MET A 233 -13.62 5.79 0.12
CA MET A 233 -13.89 5.31 -1.24
C MET A 233 -15.39 5.04 -1.45
N LEU A 234 -16.08 4.47 -0.45
CA LEU A 234 -17.52 4.27 -0.50
C LEU A 234 -18.27 5.61 -0.55
N ASN A 235 -17.95 6.53 0.37
CA ASN A 235 -18.56 7.86 0.40
C ASN A 235 -18.41 8.58 -0.94
N THR A 236 -17.23 8.47 -1.56
CA THR A 236 -16.94 9.06 -2.87
C THR A 236 -17.75 8.43 -3.99
N ILE A 237 -18.08 7.16 -3.90
CA ILE A 237 -18.89 6.42 -4.89
C ILE A 237 -20.39 6.78 -4.77
N LEU A 238 -20.85 7.07 -3.53
CA LEU A 238 -22.25 7.37 -3.25
C LEU A 238 -22.65 8.83 -3.54
N ASN A 239 -21.67 9.77 -3.54
CA ASN A 239 -21.87 11.21 -3.83
C ASN A 239 -21.62 11.50 -5.32
#